data_ae099a82a2e49856baddf25ab746ae4e
#
_entry.id   ae099a82a2e49856baddf25ab746ae4e
#
_cell.length_a   1.000
_cell.length_b   1.000
_cell.length_c   1.000
_cell.angle_alpha   90.00
_cell.angle_beta   90.00
_cell.angle_gamma   90.00
#
_symmetry.space_group_name_H-M   'P 1'
#
loop_
_entity.id
_entity.type
_entity.pdbx_description
1 polymer ?
#
loop_
_entity_poly.entity_id
_entity_poly.type
_entity_poly.pdbx_seq_one_letter_code
_entity_poly.pdbx_strand_id
1 'polypeptide(L)'
;MSSSSGVVIVDKPSAVTSHQVVGRLRRLLGTRKIGHAGTLDPMATGVLILGVNRATRMLGHLALHDKRYLATVRLGESSNTDDADGEVVAVADASALTTDEVDRALDPQRGDILRRRRRLRIMILL
;
A
#
# COMPACT_ATOMS: atom_id res chain seq x y z
N MET A 1 25.76 18.33 -18.22
CA MET A 1 24.90 18.58 -17.03
C MET A 1 25.04 17.40 -16.08
N SER A 2 25.50 17.64 -14.87
CA SER A 2 25.59 16.58 -13.85
C SER A 2 24.17 16.14 -13.51
N SER A 3 23.81 14.91 -13.86
CA SER A 3 22.51 14.36 -13.48
C SER A 3 22.53 14.08 -11.98
N SER A 4 21.89 14.92 -11.20
CA SER A 4 21.76 14.73 -9.75
C SER A 4 21.21 13.34 -9.43
N SER A 5 21.80 12.71 -8.43
CA SER A 5 21.38 11.40 -7.94
C SER A 5 21.00 11.52 -6.47
N GLY A 6 19.92 10.89 -6.06
CA GLY A 6 19.48 10.96 -4.66
C GLY A 6 18.21 10.16 -4.41
N VAL A 7 17.80 10.17 -3.16
CA VAL A 7 16.55 9.57 -2.71
C VAL A 7 15.53 10.69 -2.52
N VAL A 8 14.32 10.48 -2.99
CA VAL A 8 13.18 11.38 -2.79
C VAL A 8 12.12 10.64 -2.00
N ILE A 9 11.62 11.26 -0.96
CA ILE A 9 10.51 10.74 -0.15
C ILE A 9 9.27 11.55 -0.50
N VAL A 10 8.21 10.86 -0.89
CA VAL A 10 6.94 11.46 -1.29
C VAL A 10 5.84 10.94 -0.36
N ASP A 11 5.03 11.82 0.17
CA ASP A 11 3.73 11.46 0.73
C ASP A 11 2.76 11.24 -0.44
N LYS A 12 2.53 9.98 -0.78
CA LYS A 12 1.69 9.64 -1.93
C LYS A 12 0.24 9.97 -1.62
N PRO A 13 -0.43 10.79 -2.44
CA PRO A 13 -1.86 11.04 -2.27
C PRO A 13 -2.70 9.81 -2.66
N SER A 14 -3.95 9.78 -2.18
CA SER A 14 -4.96 8.81 -2.62
C SER A 14 -5.29 8.98 -4.11
N ALA A 15 -5.84 7.93 -4.71
CA ALA A 15 -6.23 7.86 -6.12
C ALA A 15 -5.07 8.03 -7.12
N VAL A 16 -3.82 7.88 -6.67
CA VAL A 16 -2.62 7.94 -7.52
C VAL A 16 -1.80 6.67 -7.32
N THR A 17 -1.41 6.02 -8.41
CA THR A 17 -0.54 4.84 -8.34
C THR A 17 0.91 5.23 -8.04
N SER A 18 1.67 4.33 -7.42
CA SER A 18 3.11 4.52 -7.22
C SER A 18 3.84 4.79 -8.56
N HIS A 19 3.40 4.14 -9.64
CA HIS A 19 3.96 4.33 -10.97
C HIS A 19 3.67 5.73 -11.55
N GLN A 20 2.49 6.29 -11.30
CA GLN A 20 2.16 7.66 -11.71
C GLN A 20 3.03 8.69 -11.00
N VAL A 21 3.37 8.47 -9.72
CA VAL A 21 4.34 9.32 -8.99
C VAL A 21 5.71 9.28 -9.67
N VAL A 22 6.20 8.09 -10.02
CA VAL A 22 7.46 7.94 -10.79
C VAL A 22 7.38 8.72 -12.12
N GLY A 23 6.28 8.60 -12.85
CA GLY A 23 6.08 9.31 -14.12
C GLY A 23 6.10 10.83 -13.97
N ARG A 24 5.50 11.36 -12.91
CA ARG A 24 5.55 12.80 -12.59
C ARG A 24 6.96 13.26 -12.27
N LEU A 25 7.69 12.52 -11.42
CA LEU A 25 9.06 12.86 -11.08
C LEU A 25 10.01 12.82 -12.29
N ARG A 26 9.82 11.85 -13.18
CA ARG A 26 10.62 11.78 -14.43
C ARG A 26 10.51 13.06 -15.26
N ARG A 27 9.30 13.62 -15.36
CA ARG A 27 9.07 14.87 -16.07
C ARG A 27 9.70 16.06 -15.34
N LEU A 28 9.52 16.14 -14.01
CA LEU A 28 10.03 17.24 -13.19
C LEU A 28 11.56 17.30 -13.18
N LEU A 29 12.22 16.14 -13.08
CA LEU A 29 13.67 16.05 -12.94
C LEU A 29 14.39 15.81 -14.28
N GLY A 30 13.67 15.71 -15.39
CA GLY A 30 14.25 15.53 -16.72
C GLY A 30 15.07 14.24 -16.87
N THR A 31 14.76 13.19 -16.09
CA THR A 31 15.47 11.92 -16.15
C THR A 31 14.51 10.74 -16.17
N ARG A 32 14.85 9.71 -16.97
CA ARG A 32 14.06 8.46 -17.04
C ARG A 32 14.42 7.47 -15.95
N LYS A 33 15.61 7.59 -15.35
CA LYS A 33 16.13 6.63 -14.37
C LYS A 33 15.61 6.94 -12.98
N ILE A 34 14.32 6.64 -12.76
CA ILE A 34 13.65 6.76 -11.46
C ILE A 34 12.85 5.48 -11.23
N GLY A 35 12.98 4.93 -10.02
CA GLY A 35 12.20 3.81 -9.52
C GLY A 35 11.70 4.10 -8.11
N HIS A 36 10.87 3.20 -7.57
CA HIS A 36 10.38 3.30 -6.19
C HIS A 36 10.66 2.01 -5.40
N ALA A 37 10.74 2.14 -4.08
CA ALA A 37 10.82 1.03 -3.14
C ALA A 37 9.48 0.90 -2.40
N GLY A 38 8.88 -0.29 -2.54
CA GLY A 38 7.56 -0.58 -1.96
C GLY A 38 6.42 0.04 -2.75
N THR A 39 5.54 -0.81 -3.23
CA THR A 39 4.31 -0.37 -3.92
C THR A 39 3.26 -0.03 -2.89
N LEU A 40 2.59 1.11 -3.06
CA LEU A 40 1.35 1.44 -2.39
C LEU A 40 0.19 1.31 -3.37
N ASP A 41 -0.92 0.77 -2.90
CA ASP A 41 -2.16 0.69 -3.69
C ASP A 41 -2.67 2.10 -4.04
N PRO A 42 -3.47 2.26 -5.10
CA PRO A 42 -3.94 3.58 -5.53
C PRO A 42 -4.64 4.36 -4.41
N MET A 43 -5.48 3.69 -3.62
CA MET A 43 -6.20 4.30 -2.49
C MET A 43 -5.29 4.65 -1.31
N ALA A 44 -4.19 3.90 -1.12
CA ALA A 44 -3.29 4.11 0.01
C ALA A 44 -2.54 5.44 -0.11
N THR A 45 -2.40 6.11 1.02
CA THR A 45 -1.57 7.32 1.19
C THR A 45 -0.32 7.00 1.98
N GLY A 46 0.66 7.90 1.97
CA GLY A 46 1.81 7.82 2.83
C GLY A 46 3.15 7.65 2.10
N VAL A 47 4.14 7.22 2.84
CA VAL A 47 5.53 7.26 2.44
C VAL A 47 5.82 6.37 1.23
N LEU A 48 6.25 6.98 0.14
CA LEU A 48 6.79 6.33 -1.05
C LEU A 48 8.23 6.79 -1.26
N ILE A 49 9.17 5.85 -1.24
CA ILE A 49 10.60 6.13 -1.41
C ILE A 49 10.96 5.95 -2.88
N LEU A 50 11.56 6.97 -3.47
CA LEU A 50 12.02 6.95 -4.86
C LEU A 50 13.53 7.15 -4.94
N GLY A 51 14.17 6.38 -5.82
CA GLY A 51 15.57 6.55 -6.17
C GLY A 51 15.70 7.22 -7.54
N VAL A 52 16.58 8.20 -7.62
CA VAL A 52 16.88 8.97 -8.84
C VAL A 52 18.28 8.64 -9.32
N ASN A 53 18.43 8.33 -10.59
CA ASN A 53 19.70 8.02 -11.25
C ASN A 53 20.47 6.90 -10.52
N ARG A 54 21.65 7.19 -9.99
CA ARG A 54 22.49 6.18 -9.30
C ARG A 54 21.84 5.61 -8.05
N ALA A 55 21.00 6.38 -7.37
CA ALA A 55 20.31 5.95 -6.16
C ALA A 55 19.24 4.87 -6.40
N THR A 56 18.83 4.61 -7.64
CA THR A 56 17.97 3.46 -7.95
C THR A 56 18.54 2.13 -7.49
N ARG A 57 19.88 2.02 -7.38
CA ARG A 57 20.58 0.82 -6.88
C ARG A 57 20.36 0.56 -5.40
N MET A 58 19.97 1.59 -4.63
CA MET A 58 19.72 1.50 -3.19
C MET A 58 18.31 1.02 -2.86
N LEU A 59 17.40 1.03 -3.83
CA LEU A 59 15.98 0.74 -3.59
C LEU A 59 15.74 -0.66 -3.01
N GLY A 60 16.51 -1.66 -3.42
CA GLY A 60 16.44 -3.01 -2.86
C GLY A 60 16.72 -3.03 -1.36
N HIS A 61 17.72 -2.28 -0.90
CA HIS A 61 18.03 -2.17 0.53
C HIS A 61 16.97 -1.37 1.28
N LEU A 62 16.48 -0.27 0.71
CA LEU A 62 15.45 0.57 1.32
C LEU A 62 14.09 -0.13 1.44
N ALA A 63 13.81 -1.12 0.60
CA ALA A 63 12.58 -1.91 0.64
C ALA A 63 12.54 -2.96 1.76
N LEU A 64 13.68 -3.29 2.38
CA LEU A 64 13.81 -4.35 3.41
C LEU A 64 13.45 -3.88 4.83
N HIS A 65 13.15 -2.60 5.01
CA HIS A 65 12.79 -2.07 6.33
C HIS A 65 11.35 -2.38 6.70
N ASP A 66 11.09 -2.41 8.00
CA ASP A 66 9.76 -2.54 8.57
C ASP A 66 8.81 -1.48 8.02
N LYS A 67 7.55 -1.88 7.83
CA LYS A 67 6.48 -1.00 7.36
C LYS A 67 5.34 -1.02 8.34
N ARG A 68 4.77 0.15 8.59
CA ARG A 68 3.55 0.30 9.39
C ARG A 68 2.44 0.84 8.49
N TYR A 69 1.29 0.19 8.56
CA TYR A 69 0.07 0.64 7.89
C TYR A 69 -1.01 0.89 8.94
N LEU A 70 -1.73 1.98 8.78
CA LEU A 70 -2.97 2.22 9.49
C LEU A 70 -4.11 1.97 8.51
N ALA A 71 -4.98 1.03 8.85
CA ALA A 71 -6.08 0.63 7.99
C ALA A 71 -7.41 0.71 8.73
N THR A 72 -8.45 1.14 8.03
CA THR A 72 -9.84 1.01 8.49
C THR A 72 -10.47 -0.18 7.80
N VAL A 73 -10.98 -1.12 8.57
CA VAL A 73 -11.67 -2.31 8.05
C VAL A 73 -13.16 -2.12 8.24
N ARG A 74 -13.93 -2.17 7.15
CA ARG A 74 -15.39 -2.19 7.21
C ARG A 74 -15.89 -3.62 7.27
N LEU A 75 -16.48 -3.99 8.40
CA LEU A 75 -17.05 -5.31 8.60
C LEU A 75 -18.44 -5.40 7.97
N GLY A 76 -18.83 -6.60 7.57
CA GLY A 76 -20.15 -6.87 6.99
C GLY A 76 -20.25 -6.68 5.49
N GLU A 77 -19.20 -6.25 4.81
CA GLU A 77 -19.19 -6.10 3.36
C GLU A 77 -17.98 -6.79 2.74
N SER A 78 -18.12 -7.29 1.53
CA SER A 78 -16.99 -7.73 0.70
C SER A 78 -17.11 -7.14 -0.69
N SER A 79 -15.98 -6.78 -1.30
CA SER A 79 -15.91 -6.27 -2.66
C SER A 79 -15.23 -7.28 -3.60
N ASN A 80 -15.39 -7.09 -4.90
CA ASN A 80 -14.78 -7.93 -5.91
C ASN A 80 -13.25 -7.77 -5.98
N THR A 81 -12.72 -6.67 -5.44
CA THR A 81 -11.27 -6.38 -5.37
C THR A 81 -10.67 -6.62 -3.98
N ASP A 82 -11.50 -6.97 -2.99
CA ASP A 82 -11.14 -7.09 -1.58
C ASP A 82 -10.62 -5.77 -0.96
N ASP A 83 -11.00 -4.62 -1.53
CA ASP A 83 -10.68 -3.26 -1.06
C ASP A 83 -11.86 -2.29 -1.26
N ALA A 84 -11.67 -1.02 -0.89
CA ALA A 84 -12.71 0.00 -0.94
C ALA A 84 -13.01 0.54 -2.35
N ASP A 85 -12.15 0.26 -3.33
CA ASP A 85 -12.33 0.72 -4.71
C ASP A 85 -13.21 -0.24 -5.53
N GLY A 86 -13.46 -1.45 -5.00
CA GLY A 86 -14.27 -2.47 -5.65
C GLY A 86 -15.76 -2.30 -5.44
N GLU A 87 -16.53 -2.96 -6.29
CA GLU A 87 -17.98 -3.09 -6.13
C GLU A 87 -18.31 -4.06 -5.00
N VAL A 88 -19.26 -3.69 -4.13
CA VAL A 88 -19.75 -4.57 -3.08
C VAL A 88 -20.49 -5.76 -3.68
N VAL A 89 -20.01 -6.96 -3.41
CA VAL A 89 -20.55 -8.23 -3.95
C VAL A 89 -21.30 -9.05 -2.92
N ALA A 90 -21.07 -8.80 -1.63
CA ALA A 90 -21.82 -9.45 -0.55
C ALA A 90 -21.93 -8.54 0.66
N VAL A 91 -23.06 -8.65 1.34
CA VAL A 91 -23.35 -7.92 2.59
C VAL A 91 -23.82 -8.91 3.64
N ALA A 92 -23.31 -8.76 4.87
CA ALA A 92 -23.73 -9.51 6.06
C ALA A 92 -23.90 -8.53 7.21
N ASP A 93 -24.88 -8.78 8.08
CA ASP A 93 -25.07 -7.95 9.26
C ASP A 93 -23.92 -8.18 10.26
N ALA A 94 -23.13 -7.15 10.48
CA ALA A 94 -22.03 -7.12 11.45
C ALA A 94 -22.34 -6.25 12.68
N SER A 95 -23.55 -5.74 12.81
CA SER A 95 -23.94 -4.77 13.84
C SER A 95 -23.88 -5.32 15.26
N ALA A 96 -24.00 -6.63 15.42
CA ALA A 96 -23.94 -7.32 16.71
C ALA A 96 -22.53 -7.71 17.14
N LEU A 97 -21.51 -7.53 16.29
CA LEU A 97 -20.13 -7.90 16.61
C LEU A 97 -19.55 -6.98 17.69
N THR A 98 -18.97 -7.59 18.71
CA THR A 98 -18.22 -6.89 19.75
C THR A 98 -16.75 -6.74 19.37
N THR A 99 -16.07 -5.76 19.97
CA THR A 99 -14.62 -5.56 19.79
C THR A 99 -13.83 -6.81 20.15
N ASP A 100 -14.24 -7.52 21.22
CA ASP A 100 -13.57 -8.75 21.68
C ASP A 100 -13.70 -9.90 20.67
N GLU A 101 -14.83 -9.99 19.97
CA GLU A 101 -15.01 -10.99 18.91
C GLU A 101 -14.14 -10.69 17.70
N VAL A 102 -14.05 -9.41 17.31
CA VAL A 102 -13.18 -8.96 16.24
C VAL A 102 -11.71 -9.22 16.59
N ASP A 103 -11.30 -8.88 17.80
CA ASP A 103 -9.92 -9.10 18.29
C ASP A 103 -9.55 -10.58 18.26
N ARG A 104 -10.43 -11.47 18.77
CA ARG A 104 -10.22 -12.91 18.70
C ARG A 104 -10.15 -13.44 17.26
N ALA A 105 -10.94 -12.89 16.35
CA ALA A 105 -10.90 -13.26 14.94
C ALA A 105 -9.58 -12.84 14.26
N LEU A 106 -8.92 -11.79 14.75
CA LEU A 106 -7.63 -11.31 14.25
C LEU A 106 -6.43 -12.07 14.82
N ASP A 107 -6.57 -12.82 15.93
CA ASP A 107 -5.46 -13.54 16.56
C ASP A 107 -4.69 -14.46 15.60
N PRO A 108 -5.34 -15.24 14.71
CA PRO A 108 -4.63 -16.07 13.74
C PRO A 108 -3.86 -15.27 12.66
N GLN A 109 -4.08 -13.96 12.59
CA GLN A 109 -3.43 -13.06 11.64
C GLN A 109 -2.24 -12.31 12.26
N ARG A 110 -1.93 -12.58 13.54
CA ARG A 110 -0.83 -11.94 14.29
C ARG A 110 0.41 -12.82 14.31
N GLY A 111 1.58 -12.18 14.41
CA GLY A 111 2.87 -12.87 14.47
C GLY A 111 3.37 -13.35 13.11
N ASP A 112 4.24 -14.35 13.12
CA ASP A 112 4.81 -14.94 11.91
C ASP A 112 3.79 -15.86 11.23
N ILE A 113 3.08 -15.33 10.25
CA ILE A 113 2.07 -16.04 9.50
C ILE A 113 2.50 -16.28 8.05
N LEU A 114 2.24 -17.49 7.54
CA LEU A 114 2.35 -17.79 6.12
C LEU A 114 1.13 -17.24 5.39
N ARG A 115 1.30 -16.13 4.69
CA ARG A 115 0.25 -15.55 3.86
C ARG A 115 0.00 -16.44 2.64
N ARG A 116 -0.99 -17.33 2.73
CA ARG A 116 -1.56 -17.94 1.52
C ARG A 116 -2.38 -16.88 0.79
N ARG A 117 -2.22 -16.80 -0.54
CA ARG A 117 -3.14 -16.06 -1.42
C ARG A 117 -4.52 -16.74 -1.41
N ARG A 118 -5.22 -16.71 -0.30
CA ARG A 118 -6.66 -16.96 -0.27
C ARG A 118 -7.31 -15.58 -0.18
N ARG A 119 -8.30 -15.36 -1.05
CA ARG A 119 -9.16 -14.18 -1.00
C ARG A 119 -9.75 -14.07 0.41
N LEU A 120 -9.11 -13.29 1.27
CA LEU A 120 -9.75 -12.84 2.49
C LEU A 120 -10.80 -11.82 2.05
N ARG A 121 -12.06 -12.17 2.20
CA ARG A 121 -13.18 -11.28 1.89
C ARG A 121 -13.35 -10.27 3.04
N ILE A 122 -12.35 -9.47 3.26
CA ILE A 122 -12.40 -8.34 4.20
C ILE A 122 -12.09 -7.10 3.39
N MET A 123 -13.02 -6.16 3.36
CA MET A 123 -12.81 -4.87 2.74
C MET A 123 -11.89 -4.05 3.63
N ILE A 124 -10.64 -3.85 3.21
CA ILE A 124 -9.67 -2.99 3.89
C ILE A 124 -9.77 -1.60 3.27
N LEU A 125 -10.22 -0.63 4.06
CA LEU A 125 -10.14 0.80 3.75
C LEU A 125 -8.80 1.31 4.29
N LEU A 126 -7.87 1.61 3.40
CA LEU A 126 -6.59 2.22 3.75
C LEU A 126 -6.68 3.74 3.77
#